data_b851fee2a171b1083fbb3c75e9d2dbb1
#
_entry.id   b851fee2a171b1083fbb3c75e9d2dbb1
#
_cell.length_a   1.000
_cell.length_b   1.000
_cell.length_c   1.000
_cell.angle_alpha   90.00
_cell.angle_beta   90.00
_cell.angle_gamma   90.00
#
_symmetry.space_group_name_H-M   'P 1'
#
loop_
_entity.id
_entity.type
_entity.pdbx_description
1 polymer ?
#
loop_
_entity_poly.entity_id
_entity_poly.type
_entity_poly.pdbx_seq_one_letter_code
_entity_poly.pdbx_strand_id
1 'polypeptide(L)'
;MSEITLMIEPKDVISLTTFDGNIDIDNLKPMIYIAQTTYLKSLLGLDLYNKIYDDFVNDSLTGNYLIIFNDYVKDILSYQTASLFVDFGGYKVSENGIHKITGENLQVLEESETDKLVLRYSKLIANVEGNLKEFLDTLNLPELVNKTIEPENDFPWH
;
A
#
# COMPACT_ATOMS: atom_id res chain seq x y z
N MET A 1 -19.65 -5.26 -10.28
CA MET A 1 -18.48 -5.26 -9.39
C MET A 1 -18.83 -4.54 -8.10
N SER A 2 -18.62 -5.19 -6.98
CA SER A 2 -18.75 -4.52 -5.69
C SER A 2 -17.63 -3.47 -5.56
N GLU A 3 -18.01 -2.29 -5.13
CA GLU A 3 -17.07 -1.21 -4.85
C GLU A 3 -16.18 -1.60 -3.67
N ILE A 4 -14.86 -1.46 -3.83
CA ILE A 4 -13.90 -1.78 -2.77
C ILE A 4 -13.75 -0.57 -1.86
N THR A 5 -13.91 -0.80 -0.55
CA THR A 5 -13.66 0.22 0.46
C THR A 5 -12.16 0.37 0.68
N LEU A 6 -11.65 1.59 0.61
CA LEU A 6 -10.25 1.89 0.89
C LEU A 6 -10.00 1.83 2.40
N MET A 7 -8.96 1.12 2.80
CA MET A 7 -8.59 0.94 4.23
C MET A 7 -7.91 2.17 4.82
N ILE A 8 -7.35 3.04 4.00
CA ILE A 8 -6.79 4.33 4.42
C ILE A 8 -7.39 5.45 3.57
N GLU A 9 -7.26 6.66 4.07
CA GLU A 9 -7.67 7.87 3.36
C GLU A 9 -6.44 8.63 2.85
N PRO A 10 -6.60 9.51 1.83
CA PRO A 10 -5.50 10.36 1.37
C PRO A 10 -4.81 11.16 2.47
N LYS A 11 -5.56 11.62 3.48
CA LYS A 11 -4.99 12.33 4.64
C LYS A 11 -3.99 11.49 5.42
N ASP A 12 -4.17 10.18 5.46
CA ASP A 12 -3.23 9.26 6.14
C ASP A 12 -1.90 9.23 5.41
N VAL A 13 -1.92 9.20 4.08
CA VAL A 13 -0.71 9.27 3.26
C VAL A 13 0.03 10.58 3.49
N ILE A 14 -0.69 11.70 3.47
CA ILE A 14 -0.12 13.04 3.66
C ILE A 14 0.50 13.17 5.04
N SER A 15 -0.14 12.64 6.09
CA SER A 15 0.34 12.75 7.46
C SER A 15 1.59 11.90 7.74
N LEU A 16 1.76 10.78 7.03
CA LEU A 16 2.87 9.85 7.26
C LEU A 16 4.04 10.00 6.28
N THR A 17 3.90 10.87 5.28
CA THR A 17 4.90 11.04 4.23
C THR A 17 5.32 12.50 4.13
N THR A 18 6.22 12.79 3.19
CA THR A 18 6.64 14.15 2.87
C THR A 18 5.67 14.87 1.93
N PHE A 19 4.51 14.30 1.68
CA PHE A 19 3.54 14.88 0.76
C PHE A 19 2.91 16.14 1.34
N ASP A 20 2.77 17.13 0.48
CA ASP A 20 2.12 18.40 0.81
C ASP A 20 0.60 18.25 0.76
N GLY A 21 -0.10 18.95 1.66
CA GLY A 21 -1.57 19.02 1.67
C GLY A 21 -2.19 19.66 0.43
N ASN A 22 -1.39 20.25 -0.45
CA ASN A 22 -1.85 20.80 -1.74
C ASN A 22 -1.99 19.74 -2.85
N ILE A 23 -1.66 18.49 -2.58
CA ILE A 23 -1.88 17.41 -3.53
C ILE A 23 -3.39 17.17 -3.67
N ASP A 24 -3.83 17.04 -4.91
CA ASP A 24 -5.21 16.65 -5.19
C ASP A 24 -5.44 15.23 -4.66
N ILE A 25 -6.29 15.13 -3.65
CA ILE A 25 -6.61 13.86 -2.98
C ILE A 25 -7.20 12.82 -3.94
N ASP A 26 -7.88 13.27 -5.00
CA ASP A 26 -8.44 12.36 -6.00
C ASP A 26 -7.36 11.66 -6.82
N ASN A 27 -6.16 12.21 -6.89
CA ASN A 27 -5.02 11.56 -7.53
C ASN A 27 -4.37 10.48 -6.64
N LEU A 28 -4.55 10.55 -5.33
CA LEU A 28 -4.04 9.55 -4.39
C LEU A 28 -4.93 8.31 -4.29
N LYS A 29 -6.23 8.46 -4.43
CA LYS A 29 -7.18 7.34 -4.29
C LYS A 29 -6.88 6.16 -5.21
N PRO A 30 -6.61 6.34 -6.52
CA PRO A 30 -6.23 5.23 -7.38
C PRO A 30 -4.97 4.50 -6.91
N MET A 31 -4.00 5.24 -6.37
CA MET A 31 -2.76 4.65 -5.86
C MET A 31 -3.01 3.85 -4.57
N ILE A 32 -3.89 4.33 -3.70
CA ILE A 32 -4.33 3.59 -2.50
C ILE A 32 -5.00 2.28 -2.93
N TYR A 33 -5.88 2.34 -3.91
CA TYR A 33 -6.56 1.15 -4.44
C TYR A 33 -5.56 0.11 -4.94
N ILE A 34 -4.57 0.52 -5.73
CA ILE A 34 -3.53 -0.37 -6.25
C ILE A 34 -2.71 -0.96 -5.09
N ALA A 35 -2.26 -0.12 -4.17
CA ALA A 35 -1.48 -0.57 -3.01
C ALA A 35 -2.24 -1.63 -2.20
N GLN A 36 -3.52 -1.40 -1.96
CA GLN A 36 -4.38 -2.29 -1.17
C GLN A 36 -4.66 -3.61 -1.88
N THR A 37 -5.09 -3.56 -3.13
CA THR A 37 -5.58 -4.75 -3.85
C THR A 37 -4.48 -5.62 -4.42
N THR A 38 -3.30 -5.07 -4.63
CA THR A 38 -2.17 -5.81 -5.17
C THR A 38 -1.12 -6.07 -4.12
N TYR A 39 -0.50 -5.03 -3.58
CA TYR A 39 0.65 -5.16 -2.68
C TYR A 39 0.25 -5.73 -1.31
N LEU A 40 -0.70 -5.10 -0.63
CA LEU A 40 -1.12 -5.55 0.71
C LEU A 40 -1.71 -6.95 0.68
N LYS A 41 -2.55 -7.22 -0.30
CA LYS A 41 -3.18 -8.53 -0.46
C LYS A 41 -2.15 -9.63 -0.67
N SER A 42 -1.13 -9.37 -1.49
CA SER A 42 -0.02 -10.29 -1.71
C SER A 42 0.82 -10.49 -0.45
N LEU A 43 1.09 -9.42 0.28
CA LEU A 43 1.89 -9.44 1.50
C LEU A 43 1.23 -10.25 2.62
N LEU A 44 -0.04 -10.00 2.90
CA LEU A 44 -0.78 -10.67 3.98
C LEU A 44 -1.21 -12.09 3.61
N GLY A 45 -1.36 -12.36 2.32
CA GLY A 45 -2.06 -13.54 1.85
C GLY A 45 -3.56 -13.36 1.88
N LEU A 46 -4.25 -14.16 1.07
CA LEU A 46 -5.69 -13.98 0.83
C LEU A 46 -6.52 -14.09 2.11
N ASP A 47 -6.26 -15.08 2.94
CA ASP A 47 -7.06 -15.35 4.13
C ASP A 47 -6.95 -14.23 5.17
N LEU A 48 -5.72 -13.80 5.47
CA LEU A 48 -5.50 -12.72 6.43
C LEU A 48 -5.99 -11.38 5.88
N TYR A 49 -5.74 -11.11 4.59
CA TYR A 49 -6.24 -9.90 3.96
C TYR A 49 -7.78 -9.84 4.04
N ASN A 50 -8.47 -10.90 3.68
CA ASN A 50 -9.93 -10.93 3.70
C ASN A 50 -10.47 -10.76 5.13
N LYS A 51 -9.84 -11.39 6.12
CA LYS A 51 -10.24 -11.23 7.53
C LYS A 51 -10.14 -9.77 7.97
N ILE A 52 -9.01 -9.13 7.72
CA ILE A 52 -8.80 -7.73 8.11
C ILE A 52 -9.73 -6.80 7.31
N TYR A 53 -9.88 -7.04 6.02
CA TYR A 53 -10.75 -6.23 5.17
C TYR A 53 -12.22 -6.32 5.61
N ASP A 54 -12.73 -7.53 5.83
CA ASP A 54 -14.11 -7.72 6.24
C ASP A 54 -14.38 -7.08 7.62
N ASP A 55 -13.46 -7.26 8.55
CA ASP A 55 -13.59 -6.63 9.87
C ASP A 55 -13.49 -5.10 9.78
N PHE A 56 -12.65 -4.58 8.90
CA PHE A 56 -12.57 -3.15 8.66
C PHE A 56 -13.89 -2.60 8.11
N VAL A 57 -14.44 -3.22 7.09
CA VAL A 57 -15.70 -2.79 6.46
C VAL A 57 -16.87 -2.85 7.46
N ASN A 58 -16.88 -3.85 8.33
CA ASN A 58 -17.92 -4.05 9.33
C ASN A 58 -17.67 -3.33 10.66
N ASP A 59 -16.60 -2.53 10.72
CA ASP A 59 -16.18 -1.82 11.94
C ASP A 59 -16.02 -2.77 13.14
N SER A 60 -15.47 -3.94 12.90
CA SER A 60 -15.31 -5.02 13.88
C SER A 60 -13.86 -5.43 14.14
N LEU A 61 -12.90 -4.61 13.74
CA LEU A 61 -11.49 -4.85 14.03
C LEU A 61 -11.25 -4.82 15.55
N THR A 62 -10.73 -5.92 16.09
CA THR A 62 -10.41 -6.05 17.50
C THR A 62 -9.14 -6.89 17.71
N GLY A 63 -8.57 -6.81 18.92
CA GLY A 63 -7.46 -7.66 19.33
C GLY A 63 -6.24 -7.53 18.43
N ASN A 64 -5.65 -8.66 18.08
CA ASN A 64 -4.44 -8.69 17.25
C ASN A 64 -4.67 -8.17 15.82
N TYR A 65 -5.87 -8.35 15.28
CA TYR A 65 -6.19 -7.83 13.95
C TYR A 65 -6.21 -6.30 13.93
N LEU A 66 -6.70 -5.68 15.00
CA LEU A 66 -6.65 -4.23 15.15
C LEU A 66 -5.21 -3.71 15.27
N ILE A 67 -4.35 -4.43 16.01
CA ILE A 67 -2.94 -4.09 16.12
C ILE A 67 -2.26 -4.20 14.76
N ILE A 68 -2.49 -5.29 14.04
CA ILE A 68 -1.95 -5.48 12.67
C ILE A 68 -2.35 -4.31 11.78
N PHE A 69 -3.61 -3.91 11.83
CA PHE A 69 -4.13 -2.82 11.03
C PHE A 69 -3.52 -1.47 11.41
N ASN A 70 -3.58 -1.10 12.68
CA ASN A 70 -3.15 0.23 13.13
C ASN A 70 -1.63 0.42 13.09
N ASP A 71 -0.86 -0.61 13.47
CA ASP A 71 0.58 -0.46 13.65
C ASP A 71 1.39 -0.81 12.40
N TYR A 72 0.81 -1.57 11.48
CA TYR A 72 1.55 -2.07 10.31
C TYR A 72 0.84 -1.77 8.98
N VAL A 73 -0.42 -2.15 8.84
CA VAL A 73 -1.12 -2.04 7.55
C VAL A 73 -1.25 -0.58 7.09
N LYS A 74 -1.61 0.31 8.00
CA LYS A 74 -1.74 1.75 7.68
C LYS A 74 -0.44 2.33 7.17
N ASP A 75 0.67 2.03 7.82
CA ASP A 75 1.98 2.54 7.44
C ASP A 75 2.42 1.96 6.09
N ILE A 76 2.26 0.66 5.90
CA ILE A 76 2.59 0.00 4.63
C ILE A 76 1.79 0.59 3.48
N LEU A 77 0.48 0.73 3.65
CA LEU A 77 -0.39 1.32 2.63
C LEU A 77 0.00 2.77 2.31
N SER A 78 0.30 3.55 3.34
CA SER A 78 0.67 4.95 3.17
C SER A 78 1.99 5.09 2.41
N TYR A 79 3.02 4.35 2.79
CA TYR A 79 4.32 4.39 2.11
C TYR A 79 4.25 3.80 0.69
N GLN A 80 3.51 2.72 0.51
CA GLN A 80 3.34 2.12 -0.82
C GLN A 80 2.57 3.05 -1.76
N THR A 81 1.53 3.71 -1.26
CA THR A 81 0.78 4.71 -2.01
C THR A 81 1.68 5.87 -2.44
N ALA A 82 2.48 6.38 -1.51
CA ALA A 82 3.44 7.45 -1.81
C ALA A 82 4.46 7.02 -2.85
N SER A 83 5.00 5.81 -2.72
CA SER A 83 5.94 5.24 -3.69
C SER A 83 5.33 5.14 -5.09
N LEU A 84 4.11 4.61 -5.18
CA LEU A 84 3.38 4.50 -6.45
C LEU A 84 3.10 5.87 -7.06
N PHE A 85 2.68 6.83 -6.26
CA PHE A 85 2.39 8.18 -6.75
C PHE A 85 3.65 8.83 -7.32
N VAL A 86 4.80 8.69 -6.65
CA VAL A 86 6.08 9.22 -7.12
C VAL A 86 6.53 8.51 -8.39
N ASP A 87 6.40 7.19 -8.42
CA ASP A 87 6.84 6.35 -9.56
C ASP A 87 6.00 6.64 -10.81
N PHE A 88 4.69 6.78 -10.65
CA PHE A 88 3.82 7.17 -11.77
C PHE A 88 4.00 8.64 -12.19
N GLY A 89 4.78 9.41 -11.42
CA GLY A 89 5.34 10.69 -11.84
C GLY A 89 4.34 11.81 -12.07
N GLY A 90 3.18 11.74 -11.46
CA GLY A 90 2.18 12.80 -11.65
C GLY A 90 1.75 12.97 -13.11
N TYR A 91 1.73 11.89 -13.87
CA TYR A 91 1.22 11.92 -15.24
C TYR A 91 -0.29 11.85 -15.26
N LYS A 92 -0.91 12.68 -16.11
CA LYS A 92 -2.32 12.56 -16.47
C LYS A 92 -2.45 11.97 -17.86
N VAL A 93 -3.31 10.98 -17.99
CA VAL A 93 -3.73 10.45 -19.30
C VAL A 93 -5.11 11.02 -19.61
N SER A 94 -5.21 11.69 -20.74
CA SER A 94 -6.46 12.24 -21.27
C SER A 94 -6.61 11.87 -22.75
N GLU A 95 -7.75 12.23 -23.36
CA GLU A 95 -7.97 12.02 -24.79
C GLU A 95 -6.88 12.67 -25.66
N ASN A 96 -6.21 13.70 -25.14
CA ASN A 96 -5.14 14.43 -25.83
C ASN A 96 -3.75 13.86 -25.59
N GLY A 97 -3.63 12.72 -24.88
CA GLY A 97 -2.36 12.06 -24.62
C GLY A 97 -1.95 12.07 -23.15
N ILE A 98 -0.68 11.81 -22.90
CA ILE A 98 -0.09 11.75 -21.57
C ILE A 98 0.56 13.10 -21.26
N HIS A 99 0.13 13.72 -20.19
CA HIS A 99 0.63 15.02 -19.75
C HIS A 99 1.29 14.92 -18.38
N LYS A 100 2.40 15.63 -18.18
CA LYS A 100 2.94 15.87 -16.83
C LYS A 100 2.03 16.86 -16.11
N ILE A 101 1.73 16.55 -14.84
CA ILE A 101 1.12 17.52 -13.95
C ILE A 101 2.21 18.50 -13.52
N THR A 102 2.27 19.68 -14.17
CA THR A 102 3.19 20.74 -13.79
C THR A 102 2.42 21.82 -13.07
N GLY A 103 2.80 22.12 -11.83
CA GLY A 103 2.35 23.33 -11.15
C GLY A 103 3.27 24.51 -11.48
N GLU A 104 2.74 25.72 -11.51
CA GLU A 104 3.55 26.93 -11.54
C GLU A 104 4.47 26.92 -10.31
N ASN A 105 5.78 27.09 -10.48
CA ASN A 105 6.81 27.11 -9.44
C ASN A 105 7.23 25.73 -8.85
N LEU A 106 6.85 24.61 -9.43
CA LEU A 106 7.38 23.31 -9.03
C LEU A 106 8.51 22.90 -9.96
N GLN A 107 9.70 22.69 -9.39
CA GLN A 107 10.77 22.01 -10.11
C GLN A 107 10.39 20.54 -10.27
N VAL A 108 10.30 20.09 -11.50
CA VAL A 108 10.14 18.67 -11.80
C VAL A 108 11.43 17.98 -11.42
N LEU A 109 11.36 16.99 -10.50
CA LEU A 109 12.51 16.17 -10.16
C LEU A 109 12.99 15.41 -11.38
N GLU A 110 14.30 15.30 -11.53
CA GLU A 110 14.89 14.41 -12.52
C GLU A 110 14.54 12.95 -12.18
N GLU A 111 14.52 12.11 -13.19
CA GLU A 111 14.21 10.67 -13.05
C GLU A 111 15.09 10.01 -11.98
N SER A 112 16.38 10.36 -11.91
CA SER A 112 17.31 9.83 -10.92
C SER A 112 16.94 10.20 -9.47
N GLU A 113 16.36 11.37 -9.25
CA GLU A 113 15.90 11.82 -7.93
C GLU A 113 14.58 11.13 -7.56
N THR A 114 13.69 10.94 -8.54
CA THR A 114 12.47 10.17 -8.38
C THR A 114 12.79 8.73 -7.97
N ASP A 115 13.73 8.08 -8.65
CA ASP A 115 14.19 6.72 -8.32
C ASP A 115 14.75 6.62 -6.91
N LYS A 116 15.50 7.62 -6.46
CA LYS A 116 16.02 7.67 -5.08
C LYS A 116 14.89 7.76 -4.06
N LEU A 117 13.86 8.54 -4.34
CA LEU A 117 12.73 8.68 -3.43
C LEU A 117 11.92 7.38 -3.36
N VAL A 118 11.65 6.74 -4.50
CA VAL A 118 11.02 5.42 -4.56
C VAL A 118 11.83 4.39 -3.76
N LEU A 119 13.15 4.41 -3.88
CA LEU A 119 14.02 3.51 -3.12
C LEU A 119 13.94 3.76 -1.61
N ARG A 120 13.86 5.01 -1.18
CA ARG A 120 13.67 5.35 0.24
C ARG A 120 12.36 4.81 0.79
N TYR A 121 11.26 4.98 0.04
CA TYR A 121 9.97 4.39 0.45
C TYR A 121 10.03 2.86 0.49
N SER A 122 10.71 2.22 -0.46
CA SER A 122 10.91 0.77 -0.46
C SER A 122 11.62 0.29 0.80
N LYS A 123 12.61 1.04 1.28
CA LYS A 123 13.32 0.71 2.54
C LYS A 123 12.43 0.87 3.75
N LEU A 124 11.61 1.91 3.81
CA LEU A 124 10.63 2.10 4.88
C LEU A 124 9.61 0.96 4.92
N ILE A 125 9.11 0.60 3.76
CA ILE A 125 8.16 -0.51 3.61
C ILE A 125 8.80 -1.83 4.09
N ALA A 126 10.02 -2.11 3.65
CA ALA A 126 10.73 -3.33 4.05
C ALA A 126 10.93 -3.41 5.57
N ASN A 127 11.21 -2.28 6.22
CA ASN A 127 11.30 -2.21 7.67
C ASN A 127 9.98 -2.56 8.35
N VAL A 128 8.89 -1.96 7.92
CA VAL A 128 7.57 -2.23 8.51
C VAL A 128 7.14 -3.67 8.25
N GLU A 129 7.41 -4.18 7.05
CA GLU A 129 7.15 -5.59 6.71
C GLU A 129 7.93 -6.56 7.61
N GLY A 130 9.20 -6.27 7.86
CA GLY A 130 10.02 -7.08 8.76
C GLY A 130 9.45 -7.10 10.17
N ASN A 131 9.05 -5.95 10.69
CA ASN A 131 8.42 -5.85 12.01
C ASN A 131 7.07 -6.58 12.04
N LEU A 132 6.28 -6.45 10.99
CA LEU A 132 5.00 -7.17 10.88
C LEU A 132 5.24 -8.68 10.90
N LYS A 133 6.20 -9.17 10.13
CA LYS A 133 6.54 -10.59 10.09
C LYS A 133 6.93 -11.12 11.46
N GLU A 134 7.79 -10.40 12.19
CA GLU A 134 8.16 -10.75 13.55
C GLU A 134 6.92 -10.81 14.47
N PHE A 135 6.04 -9.84 14.36
CA PHE A 135 4.80 -9.84 15.14
C PHE A 135 3.91 -11.03 14.79
N LEU A 136 3.70 -11.30 13.50
CA LEU A 136 2.88 -12.43 13.06
C LEU A 136 3.46 -13.78 13.51
N ASP A 137 4.78 -13.92 13.58
CA ASP A 137 5.44 -15.12 14.05
C ASP A 137 5.18 -15.42 15.54
N THR A 138 4.78 -14.40 16.31
CA THR A 138 4.37 -14.58 17.72
C THR A 138 2.91 -14.99 17.87
N LEU A 139 2.13 -14.99 16.80
CA LEU A 139 0.68 -15.21 16.83
C LEU A 139 0.30 -16.56 16.24
N ASN A 140 -0.78 -17.14 16.76
CA ASN A 140 -1.37 -18.38 16.25
C ASN A 140 -2.70 -18.07 15.56
N LEU A 141 -2.67 -17.24 14.51
CA LEU A 141 -3.86 -16.90 13.76
C LEU A 141 -4.24 -18.01 12.79
N PRO A 142 -5.54 -18.37 12.69
CA PRO A 142 -6.00 -19.41 11.75
C PRO A 142 -5.61 -19.13 10.31
N GLU A 143 -5.61 -17.85 9.93
CA GLU A 143 -5.31 -17.39 8.57
C GLU A 143 -3.83 -17.61 8.19
N LEU A 144 -2.94 -17.75 9.18
CA LEU A 144 -1.51 -17.98 8.96
C LEU A 144 -1.16 -19.47 8.82
N VAL A 145 -1.92 -20.34 9.46
CA VAL A 145 -1.68 -21.80 9.44
C VAL A 145 -1.83 -22.37 8.02
N ASN A 146 -2.74 -21.81 7.23
CA ASN A 146 -2.97 -22.26 5.86
C ASN A 146 -1.88 -21.82 4.88
N LYS A 147 -0.99 -20.94 5.29
CA LYS A 147 0.10 -20.42 4.44
C LYS A 147 1.30 -21.36 4.32
N THR A 148 1.40 -22.35 5.20
CA THR A 148 2.59 -23.24 5.29
C THR A 148 2.50 -24.48 4.42
N ILE A 149 1.45 -24.65 3.62
CA ILE A 149 1.15 -25.90 2.91
C ILE A 149 1.22 -25.77 1.39
N GLU A 150 1.58 -24.62 0.85
CA GLU A 150 1.81 -24.53 -0.58
C GLU A 150 3.23 -25.02 -0.90
N PRO A 151 3.37 -26.14 -1.63
CA PRO A 151 4.67 -26.52 -2.13
C PRO A 151 5.17 -25.45 -3.10
N GLU A 152 6.38 -24.99 -2.87
CA GLU A 152 7.04 -23.91 -3.63
C GLU A 152 7.19 -24.15 -5.14
N ASN A 153 6.65 -25.23 -5.70
CA ASN A 153 7.11 -25.74 -6.99
C ASN A 153 6.04 -26.09 -8.00
N ASP A 154 4.82 -25.59 -7.90
CA ASP A 154 3.78 -25.93 -8.86
C ASP A 154 3.56 -24.91 -9.98
N PHE A 155 4.56 -24.11 -10.33
CA PHE A 155 4.50 -23.32 -11.53
C PHE A 155 5.00 -24.13 -12.74
N PRO A 156 4.19 -24.25 -13.81
CA PRO A 156 4.53 -25.10 -14.95
C PRO A 156 5.72 -24.62 -15.79
N TRP A 157 6.34 -23.51 -15.43
CA TRP A 157 7.52 -22.96 -16.11
C TRP A 157 8.82 -23.06 -15.29
N HIS A 158 8.79 -23.87 -14.28
CA HIS A 158 10.02 -24.25 -13.55
C HIS A 158 10.62 -25.49 -14.15
#